data_d1e6e83c1d8f58f8fccdef9c3fd49094
#
_entry.id   d1e6e83c1d8f58f8fccdef9c3fd49094
#
_cell.length_a   1.000
_cell.length_b   1.000
_cell.length_c   1.000
_cell.angle_alpha   90.00
_cell.angle_beta   90.00
_cell.angle_gamma   90.00
#
_symmetry.space_group_name_H-M   'P 1'
#
loop_
_entity.id
_entity.type
_entity.pdbx_description
1 polymer ?
#
loop_
_entity_poly.entity_id
_entity_poly.type
_entity_poly.pdbx_seq_one_letter_code
_entity_poly.pdbx_strand_id
1 'polypeptide(L)' 'MRFNELQKSLEYYGYVMNAPRSGSSHYTFRKSGKNSITIPKNEPIKMVYVEMVRDIVEEEMLYEDNWLLLEASI' A
#
# COMPACT_ATOMS: atom_id res chain seq x y z
N MET A 1 -6.08 -6.88 -10.92
CA MET A 1 -4.78 -6.53 -10.34
C MET A 1 -4.15 -7.75 -9.71
N ARG A 2 -2.89 -7.94 -9.93
CA ARG A 2 -2.14 -9.05 -9.33
C ARG A 2 -1.49 -8.62 -8.03
N PHE A 3 -1.23 -9.59 -7.16
CA PHE A 3 -0.62 -9.31 -5.86
C PHE A 3 0.72 -8.57 -5.99
N ASN A 4 1.54 -8.95 -6.96
CA ASN A 4 2.84 -8.30 -7.17
C ASN A 4 2.72 -6.81 -7.50
N GLU A 5 1.71 -6.43 -8.26
CA GLU A 5 1.47 -5.03 -8.61
C GLU A 5 1.08 -4.23 -7.37
N LEU A 6 0.22 -4.83 -6.54
CA LEU A 6 -0.23 -4.24 -5.30
C LEU A 6 0.94 -4.07 -4.32
N GLN A 7 1.77 -5.10 -4.20
CA GLN A 7 2.97 -5.07 -3.38
C GLN A 7 3.91 -3.94 -3.80
N LYS A 8 4.19 -3.84 -5.10
CA LYS A 8 5.08 -2.80 -5.62
C LYS A 8 4.56 -1.41 -5.34
N SER A 9 3.25 -1.21 -5.48
CA SER A 9 2.62 0.09 -5.21
C SER A 9 2.79 0.48 -3.75
N LEU A 10 2.56 -0.44 -2.83
CA LEU A 10 2.72 -0.16 -1.40
C LEU A 10 4.17 0.06 -1.02
N GLU A 11 5.09 -0.74 -1.58
CA GLU A 11 6.52 -0.59 -1.31
C GLU A 11 7.05 0.75 -1.82
N TYR A 12 6.53 1.20 -2.95
CA TYR A 12 6.90 2.51 -3.50
C TYR A 12 6.64 3.63 -2.49
N TYR A 13 5.55 3.52 -1.73
CA TYR A 13 5.18 4.54 -0.74
C TYR A 13 5.72 4.24 0.66
N GLY A 14 6.67 3.33 0.77
CA GLY A 14 7.40 3.11 2.02
C GLY A 14 6.86 1.99 2.92
N TYR A 15 5.88 1.23 2.45
CA TYR A 15 5.41 0.07 3.20
C TYR A 15 6.39 -1.08 3.10
N VAL A 16 6.55 -1.81 4.20
CA VAL A 16 7.40 -3.00 4.26
C VAL A 16 6.50 -4.22 4.40
N MET A 17 6.70 -5.21 3.52
CA MET A 17 5.92 -6.44 3.54
C MET A 17 6.56 -7.45 4.47
N ASN A 18 5.76 -7.98 5.39
CA ASN A 18 6.17 -9.09 6.25
C ASN A 18 5.53 -10.36 5.72
N ALA A 19 6.38 -11.39 5.50
CA ALA A 19 5.91 -12.68 5.07
C ALA A 19 5.04 -13.31 6.16
N PRO A 20 3.99 -14.05 5.78
CA PRO A 20 3.15 -14.73 6.75
C PRO A 20 3.92 -15.87 7.44
N ARG A 21 3.44 -16.25 8.61
CA ARG A 21 3.95 -17.44 9.27
C ARG A 21 3.57 -18.66 8.45
N SER A 22 4.30 -19.76 8.67
CA SER A 22 4.09 -21.02 7.96
C SER A 22 2.60 -21.38 7.85
N GLY A 23 2.16 -21.65 6.62
CA GLY A 23 0.80 -22.10 6.33
C GLY A 23 -0.22 -20.99 6.10
N SER A 24 0.16 -19.72 6.28
CA SER A 24 -0.74 -18.59 6.03
C SER A 24 -0.47 -17.94 4.68
N SER A 25 -1.51 -17.44 4.03
CA SER A 25 -1.38 -16.65 2.80
C SER A 25 -1.60 -15.16 3.04
N HIS A 26 -1.67 -14.73 4.30
CA HIS A 26 -1.94 -13.34 4.66
C HIS A 26 -0.65 -12.57 4.86
N TYR A 27 -0.37 -11.65 3.96
CA TYR A 27 0.82 -10.79 4.01
C TYR A 27 0.47 -9.47 4.67
N THR A 28 1.32 -9.01 5.59
CA THR A 28 1.10 -7.76 6.30
C THR A 28 2.06 -6.70 5.81
N PHE A 29 1.51 -5.53 5.48
CA PHE A 29 2.27 -4.36 5.06
C PHE A 29 2.26 -3.34 6.17
N ARG A 30 3.43 -2.85 6.55
CA ARG A 30 3.59 -1.90 7.65
C ARG A 30 4.36 -0.67 7.21
N LYS A 31 3.93 0.47 7.72
CA LYS A 31 4.63 1.74 7.51
C LYS A 31 4.55 2.53 8.80
N SER A 32 5.67 3.17 9.19
CA SER A 32 5.73 3.99 10.40
C SER A 32 4.68 5.10 10.36
N GLY A 33 3.91 5.23 11.42
CA GLY A 33 2.85 6.24 11.52
C GLY A 33 1.56 5.88 10.82
N LYS A 34 1.46 4.68 10.24
CA LYS A 34 0.27 4.22 9.54
C LYS A 34 -0.22 2.89 10.09
N ASN A 35 -1.51 2.62 9.91
CA ASN A 35 -2.08 1.34 10.31
C ASN A 35 -1.55 0.23 9.42
N SER A 36 -1.33 -0.94 10.00
CA SER A 36 -0.91 -2.11 9.22
C SER A 36 -2.07 -2.61 8.34
N ILE A 37 -1.70 -3.18 7.20
CA ILE A 37 -2.66 -3.70 6.22
C ILE A 37 -2.34 -5.16 5.98
N THR A 38 -3.34 -6.02 6.08
CA THR A 38 -3.18 -7.45 5.82
C THR A 38 -3.95 -7.83 4.57
N ILE A 39 -3.26 -8.41 3.60
CA ILE A 39 -3.84 -8.76 2.31
C ILE A 39 -3.53 -10.23 2.00
N PRO A 40 -4.54 -11.05 1.74
CA PRO A 40 -4.32 -12.44 1.34
C PRO A 40 -3.75 -12.51 -0.08
N LYS A 41 -2.77 -13.36 -0.27
CA LYS A 41 -2.17 -13.57 -1.60
C LYS A 41 -3.02 -14.56 -2.39
N ASN A 42 -4.14 -14.08 -2.87
CA ASN A 42 -5.03 -14.84 -3.75
C ASN A 42 -5.18 -14.10 -5.08
N GLU A 43 -5.22 -14.84 -6.15
CA GLU A 43 -5.42 -14.25 -7.48
C GLU A 43 -6.68 -14.87 -8.11
N PRO A 44 -7.55 -14.00 -8.68
CA PRO A 44 -7.44 -12.53 -8.69
C PRO A 44 -7.67 -11.95 -7.29
N ILE A 45 -7.03 -10.79 -7.04
CA ILE A 45 -7.20 -10.06 -5.77
C ILE A 45 -8.64 -9.56 -5.68
N LYS A 46 -9.26 -9.75 -4.51
CA LYS A 46 -10.63 -9.25 -4.30
C LYS A 46 -10.67 -7.73 -4.39
N MET A 47 -11.74 -7.22 -4.97
CA MET A 47 -11.90 -5.78 -5.22
C MET A 47 -11.76 -4.95 -3.95
N VAL A 48 -12.21 -5.45 -2.81
CA VAL A 48 -12.12 -4.73 -1.55
C VAL A 48 -10.66 -4.37 -1.21
N TYR A 49 -9.73 -5.26 -1.51
CA TYR A 49 -8.32 -5.00 -1.26
C TYR A 49 -7.72 -4.05 -2.29
N VAL A 50 -8.14 -4.17 -3.54
CA VAL A 50 -7.72 -3.27 -4.61
C VAL A 50 -8.15 -1.84 -4.28
N GLU A 51 -9.37 -1.66 -3.85
CA GLU A 51 -9.90 -0.34 -3.47
C GLU A 51 -9.17 0.23 -2.27
N MET A 52 -8.87 -0.61 -1.28
CA MET A 52 -8.13 -0.18 -0.08
C MET A 52 -6.75 0.33 -0.45
N VAL A 53 -6.03 -0.40 -1.32
CA VAL A 53 -4.69 0.02 -1.76
C VAL A 53 -4.76 1.26 -2.62
N ARG A 54 -5.76 1.36 -3.49
CA ARG A 54 -5.95 2.56 -4.31
C ARG A 54 -6.17 3.79 -3.44
N ASP A 55 -7.00 3.68 -2.40
CA ASP A 55 -7.24 4.79 -1.49
C ASP A 55 -5.96 5.24 -0.80
N ILE A 56 -5.13 4.29 -0.38
CA ILE A 56 -3.85 4.57 0.25
C ILE A 56 -2.91 5.29 -0.73
N VAL A 57 -2.83 4.79 -1.94
CA VAL A 57 -1.97 5.38 -2.98
C VAL A 57 -2.43 6.80 -3.32
N GLU A 58 -3.72 7.00 -3.46
CA GLU A 58 -4.27 8.33 -3.74
C GLU A 58 -3.97 9.32 -2.61
N GLU A 59 -4.11 8.87 -1.37
CA GLU A 59 -3.78 9.71 -0.21
C GLU A 59 -2.31 10.11 -0.21
N GLU A 60 -1.41 9.16 -0.49
CA GLU A 60 0.02 9.44 -0.56
C GLU A 60 0.36 10.37 -1.71
N MET A 61 -0.29 10.22 -2.85
CA MET A 61 -0.10 11.10 -3.99
C MET A 61 -0.53 12.52 -3.67
N LEU A 62 -1.65 12.71 -2.98
CA LEU A 62 -2.10 14.02 -2.55
C LEU A 62 -1.10 14.68 -1.59
N TYR A 63 -0.47 13.88 -0.74
CA TYR A 63 0.55 14.38 0.17
C TYR A 63 1.77 14.88 -0.59
N GLU A 64 2.20 14.15 -1.62
CA GLU A 64 3.31 14.57 -2.47
C GLU A 64 2.97 15.87 -3.22
N ASP A 65 1.76 15.97 -3.75
CA ASP A 65 1.30 17.17 -4.46
C ASP A 65 1.28 18.38 -3.53
N ASN A 66 0.80 18.21 -2.30
CA ASN A 66 0.79 19.28 -1.31
C ASN A 66 2.20 19.74 -0.96
N TRP A 67 3.13 18.80 -0.88
CA TRP A 67 4.54 19.11 -0.61
C TRP A 67 5.13 19.96 -1.75
N LEU A 68 4.85 19.59 -2.99
CA LEU A 68 5.29 20.33 -4.16
C LEU A 68 4.72 21.74 -4.20
N LEU A 69 3.45 21.90 -3.83
CA LEU A 69 2.79 23.20 -3.76
C LEU A 69 3.44 24.08 -2.69
N LEU A 70 3.81 23.50 -1.55
CA LEU A 70 4.49 24.23 -0.49
C LEU A 70 5.86 24.72 -0.95
N GLU A 71 6.61 23.90 -1.66
CA GLU A 71 7.90 24.30 -2.21
C GLU A 71 7.76 25.40 -3.26
N ALA A 72 6.73 25.29 -4.11
CA ALA A 72 6.49 26.27 -5.16
C ALA A 72 6.07 27.64 -4.61
N SER A 73 5.53 27.72 -3.41
CA SER A 73 5.08 28.95 -2.81
C SER A 73 6.16 29.66 -1.99
N ILE A 74 7.30 29.07 -1.87
CA ILE A 74 8.46 29.68 -1.23
C ILE A 74 9.30 30.36 -2.30
#